data_4716a34a9db9830b95ff2c42583c9ab7
#
_entry.id   4716a34a9db9830b95ff2c42583c9ab7
#
_cell.length_a   1.000
_cell.length_b   1.000
_cell.length_c   1.000
_cell.angle_alpha   90.00
_cell.angle_beta   90.00
_cell.angle_gamma   90.00
#
_symmetry.space_group_name_H-M   'P 1'
#
loop_
_entity.id
_entity.type
_entity.pdbx_description
1 polymer ?
#
loop_
_entity_poly.entity_id
_entity_poly.type
_entity_poly.pdbx_seq_one_letter_code
_entity_poly.pdbx_strand_id
1 'polypeptide(L)'
;MKKIFITCMAVAMTLLAGQKADACTGITLTAKDSARIVARTIEWGGSELNSQYVIVPRGYVQYSYVPGYTLDGMKMVARYGYVGLSVEQKEFVVEGLNEAGLSAGLFYFPGYGQYEAYNEAQKQQSVTDLQLVSWILGSCANVEQVKEAVAKAHVIAIDPRASTVHWRFADASGRQIVLEIIDGKPCFYENKLGVLTNSPGFEWQMTNLNNYVNLYAGTAETKKMGDVQIASFGAGSGFLGIPGDVTPPSRFVRAAFYQATAPLQEKAEDAVRQSFQILNNFDIPIGVEF
;
A
#
# COMPACT_ATOMS: atom_id res chain seq x y z
N MET A 1 -39.85 -28.05 -10.95
CA MET A 1 -38.79 -28.26 -9.99
C MET A 1 -37.38 -28.32 -10.59
N LYS A 2 -37.13 -28.98 -11.73
CA LYS A 2 -35.79 -29.06 -12.36
C LYS A 2 -35.22 -27.71 -12.85
N LYS A 3 -36.04 -26.75 -13.29
CA LYS A 3 -35.58 -25.44 -13.78
C LYS A 3 -35.12 -24.50 -12.66
N ILE A 4 -35.68 -24.59 -11.46
CA ILE A 4 -35.30 -23.78 -10.28
C ILE A 4 -33.93 -24.22 -9.75
N PHE A 5 -33.62 -25.52 -9.80
CA PHE A 5 -32.34 -26.07 -9.35
C PHE A 5 -31.16 -25.63 -10.24
N ILE A 6 -31.39 -25.54 -11.55
CA ILE A 6 -30.36 -25.10 -12.51
C ILE A 6 -30.06 -23.60 -12.35
N THR A 7 -31.07 -22.77 -12.06
CA THR A 7 -30.89 -21.33 -11.84
C THR A 7 -30.15 -21.04 -10.53
N CYS A 8 -30.45 -21.77 -9.45
CA CYS A 8 -29.71 -21.65 -8.18
C CYS A 8 -28.24 -22.10 -8.29
N MET A 9 -27.96 -23.13 -9.10
CA MET A 9 -26.61 -23.62 -9.31
C MET A 9 -25.78 -22.67 -10.20
N ALA A 10 -26.40 -22.01 -11.18
CA ALA A 10 -25.75 -20.97 -12.00
C ALA A 10 -25.45 -19.69 -11.19
N VAL A 11 -26.34 -19.27 -10.28
CA VAL A 11 -26.10 -18.14 -9.38
C VAL A 11 -25.04 -18.47 -8.33
N ALA A 12 -24.95 -19.70 -7.83
CA ALA A 12 -23.90 -20.14 -6.93
C ALA A 12 -22.52 -20.22 -7.62
N MET A 13 -22.45 -20.56 -8.90
CA MET A 13 -21.19 -20.56 -9.67
C MET A 13 -20.69 -19.16 -10.04
N THR A 14 -21.56 -18.16 -10.14
CA THR A 14 -21.13 -16.77 -10.37
C THR A 14 -20.63 -16.08 -9.09
N LEU A 15 -20.96 -16.60 -7.92
CA LEU A 15 -20.42 -16.13 -6.63
C LEU A 15 -19.04 -16.73 -6.30
N LEU A 16 -18.58 -17.72 -7.07
CA LEU A 16 -17.26 -18.33 -7.00
C LEU A 16 -16.30 -17.83 -8.10
N ALA A 17 -16.65 -16.78 -8.83
CA ALA A 17 -15.67 -16.02 -9.62
C ALA A 17 -14.65 -15.48 -8.62
N GLY A 18 -13.52 -16.17 -8.50
CA GLY A 18 -12.47 -15.89 -7.53
C GLY A 18 -12.16 -14.40 -7.49
N GLN A 19 -12.17 -13.83 -6.32
CA GLN A 19 -11.61 -12.49 -6.13
C GLN A 19 -10.16 -12.60 -6.58
N LYS A 20 -9.81 -11.86 -7.63
CA LYS A 20 -8.41 -11.73 -8.03
C LYS A 20 -7.67 -11.18 -6.81
N ALA A 21 -6.70 -11.92 -6.33
CA ALA A 21 -5.92 -11.50 -5.19
C ALA A 21 -4.83 -10.54 -5.69
N ASP A 22 -4.97 -9.27 -5.33
CA ASP A 22 -3.94 -8.27 -5.54
C ASP A 22 -3.32 -7.96 -4.19
N ALA A 23 -2.03 -8.24 -4.06
CA ALA A 23 -1.31 -8.09 -2.82
C ALA A 23 -0.24 -7.01 -2.93
N CYS A 24 0.01 -6.31 -1.84
CA CYS A 24 1.05 -5.29 -1.74
C CYS A 24 1.59 -5.25 -0.32
N THR A 25 2.90 -5.11 -0.16
CA THR A 25 3.53 -4.94 1.15
C THR A 25 4.52 -3.80 1.10
N GLY A 26 4.27 -2.73 1.85
CA GLY A 26 5.14 -1.56 1.95
C GLY A 26 5.84 -1.50 3.30
N ILE A 27 7.12 -1.16 3.27
CA ILE A 27 7.98 -0.96 4.44
C ILE A 27 8.75 0.36 4.32
N THR A 28 9.35 0.80 5.43
CA THR A 28 10.24 1.95 5.45
C THR A 28 11.42 1.70 6.38
N LEU A 29 12.63 1.91 5.90
CA LEU A 29 13.85 1.85 6.70
C LEU A 29 14.50 3.23 6.80
N THR A 30 15.29 3.42 7.83
CA THR A 30 16.13 4.61 8.00
C THR A 30 17.57 4.15 8.18
N ALA A 31 18.52 4.80 7.53
CA ALA A 31 19.94 4.60 7.76
C ALA A 31 20.52 5.66 8.69
N LYS A 32 21.72 5.45 9.26
CA LYS A 32 22.40 6.42 10.15
C LYS A 32 22.81 7.71 9.46
N ASP A 33 23.03 7.65 8.15
CA ASP A 33 23.26 8.83 7.29
C ASP A 33 21.99 9.66 7.04
N SER A 34 20.89 9.34 7.74
CA SER A 34 19.57 9.95 7.65
C SER A 34 18.80 9.66 6.36
N ALA A 35 19.29 8.77 5.51
CA ALA A 35 18.54 8.32 4.34
C ALA A 35 17.25 7.59 4.75
N ARG A 36 16.18 7.88 4.03
CA ARG A 36 14.87 7.26 4.19
C ARG A 36 14.60 6.35 2.99
N ILE A 37 14.45 5.07 3.26
CA ILE A 37 14.20 4.05 2.24
C ILE A 37 12.73 3.65 2.32
N VAL A 38 11.98 3.98 1.28
CA VAL A 38 10.59 3.53 1.11
C VAL A 38 10.61 2.44 0.07
N ALA A 39 10.12 1.26 0.41
CA ALA A 39 10.17 0.10 -0.45
C ALA A 39 8.85 -0.68 -0.39
N ARG A 40 8.55 -1.44 -1.45
CA ARG A 40 7.34 -2.25 -1.51
C ARG A 40 7.45 -3.41 -2.49
N THR A 41 6.55 -4.37 -2.35
CA THR A 41 6.19 -5.34 -3.38
C THR A 41 4.87 -4.91 -4.04
N ILE A 42 4.65 -5.34 -5.28
CA ILE A 42 3.38 -5.27 -6.00
C ILE A 42 3.13 -6.66 -6.55
N GLU A 43 2.13 -7.32 -6.02
CA GLU A 43 1.65 -8.59 -6.53
C GLU A 43 0.34 -8.35 -7.24
N TRP A 44 0.27 -8.81 -8.50
CA TRP A 44 -0.89 -8.65 -9.36
C TRP A 44 -1.26 -9.99 -9.98
N GLY A 45 -2.47 -10.48 -9.65
CA GLY A 45 -2.97 -11.76 -10.14
C GLY A 45 -3.83 -11.63 -11.37
N GLY A 46 -3.62 -12.53 -12.34
CA GLY A 46 -4.53 -12.76 -13.46
C GLY A 46 -4.23 -11.99 -14.74
N SER A 47 -3.19 -11.17 -14.81
CA SER A 47 -2.67 -10.58 -16.07
C SER A 47 -1.22 -10.15 -15.90
N GLU A 48 -0.53 -9.94 -17.02
CA GLU A 48 0.76 -9.26 -16.99
C GLU A 48 0.55 -7.81 -16.53
N LEU A 49 1.35 -7.36 -15.59
CA LEU A 49 1.38 -5.98 -15.14
C LEU A 49 2.31 -5.19 -16.06
N ASN A 50 1.74 -4.47 -17.03
CA ASN A 50 2.49 -3.61 -17.94
C ASN A 50 3.07 -2.43 -17.15
N SER A 51 4.29 -2.56 -16.67
CA SER A 51 4.95 -1.55 -15.85
C SER A 51 6.05 -0.82 -16.61
N GLN A 52 6.19 0.48 -16.34
CA GLN A 52 7.22 1.33 -16.92
C GLN A 52 7.68 2.41 -15.95
N TYR A 53 8.93 2.83 -16.06
CA TYR A 53 9.41 4.01 -15.38
C TYR A 53 8.99 5.27 -16.13
N VAL A 54 8.53 6.27 -15.38
CA VAL A 54 8.23 7.59 -15.91
C VAL A 54 9.08 8.64 -15.21
N ILE A 55 9.57 9.61 -16.01
CA ILE A 55 10.27 10.79 -15.52
C ILE A 55 9.45 11.99 -15.94
N VAL A 56 8.93 12.73 -14.97
CA VAL A 56 8.07 13.88 -15.22
C VAL A 56 8.81 15.16 -14.81
N PRO A 57 9.12 16.05 -15.75
CA PRO A 57 9.82 17.30 -15.47
C PRO A 57 8.89 18.34 -14.84
N ARG A 58 9.47 19.36 -14.19
CA ARG A 58 8.72 20.56 -13.77
C ARG A 58 8.03 21.20 -14.96
N GLY A 59 6.83 21.72 -14.74
CA GLY A 59 6.02 22.37 -15.76
C GLY A 59 5.24 21.41 -16.66
N TYR A 60 5.41 20.09 -16.50
CA TYR A 60 4.60 19.13 -17.24
C TYR A 60 3.12 19.28 -16.86
N VAL A 61 2.25 19.30 -17.88
CA VAL A 61 0.82 19.48 -17.71
C VAL A 61 0.12 18.19 -18.10
N GLN A 62 -0.72 17.70 -17.22
CA GLN A 62 -1.64 16.59 -17.48
C GLN A 62 -3.04 16.91 -16.93
N TYR A 63 -4.02 16.15 -17.36
CA TYR A 63 -5.40 16.25 -16.87
C TYR A 63 -5.80 14.93 -16.23
N SER A 64 -6.60 15.02 -15.19
CA SER A 64 -7.21 13.83 -14.63
C SER A 64 -8.25 13.26 -15.61
N TYR A 65 -8.34 11.94 -15.63
CA TYR A 65 -9.49 11.30 -16.24
C TYR A 65 -10.76 11.60 -15.46
N VAL A 66 -11.87 11.49 -16.12
CA VAL A 66 -13.20 11.38 -15.52
C VAL A 66 -13.83 10.05 -15.96
N PRO A 67 -14.91 9.57 -15.33
CA PRO A 67 -15.59 8.35 -15.75
C PRO A 67 -15.87 8.32 -17.25
N GLY A 68 -15.56 7.20 -17.91
CA GLY A 68 -15.57 7.09 -19.37
C GLY A 68 -14.21 7.33 -20.02
N TYR A 69 -13.14 7.46 -19.24
CA TYR A 69 -11.74 7.58 -19.70
C TYR A 69 -11.47 8.82 -20.57
N THR A 70 -12.14 9.93 -20.28
CA THR A 70 -11.85 11.22 -20.92
C THR A 70 -10.95 12.08 -20.03
N LEU A 71 -9.93 12.73 -20.60
CA LEU A 71 -9.00 13.63 -19.91
C LEU A 71 -9.63 15.04 -19.76
N ASP A 72 -10.65 15.16 -18.92
CA ASP A 72 -11.42 16.40 -18.73
C ASP A 72 -11.61 16.76 -17.25
N GLY A 73 -10.90 16.09 -16.37
CA GLY A 73 -10.89 16.37 -14.93
C GLY A 73 -9.91 17.48 -14.54
N MET A 74 -9.42 17.41 -13.32
CA MET A 74 -8.47 18.36 -12.73
C MET A 74 -7.26 18.58 -13.63
N LYS A 75 -6.91 19.85 -13.91
CA LYS A 75 -5.64 20.21 -14.53
C LYS A 75 -4.53 20.10 -13.49
N MET A 76 -3.53 19.28 -13.76
CA MET A 76 -2.38 19.02 -12.90
C MET A 76 -1.13 19.54 -13.55
N VAL A 77 -0.43 20.47 -12.90
CA VAL A 77 0.83 21.05 -13.36
C VAL A 77 1.93 20.62 -12.39
N ALA A 78 2.93 19.92 -12.89
CA ALA A 78 4.05 19.47 -12.07
C ALA A 78 4.91 20.66 -11.60
N ARG A 79 4.74 21.06 -10.36
CA ARG A 79 5.61 22.04 -9.67
C ARG A 79 6.96 21.41 -9.32
N TYR A 80 6.94 20.12 -8.97
CA TYR A 80 8.12 19.31 -8.68
C TYR A 80 8.29 18.25 -9.76
N GLY A 81 9.54 18.07 -10.21
CA GLY A 81 9.89 16.91 -11.02
C GLY A 81 9.82 15.63 -10.19
N TYR A 82 9.42 14.52 -10.79
CA TYR A 82 9.38 13.25 -10.11
C TYR A 82 9.72 12.07 -11.02
N VAL A 83 10.15 10.99 -10.41
CA VAL A 83 10.27 9.68 -11.03
C VAL A 83 9.23 8.75 -10.43
N GLY A 84 8.66 7.87 -11.23
CA GLY A 84 7.67 6.92 -10.76
C GLY A 84 7.66 5.62 -11.54
N LEU A 85 7.05 4.62 -10.95
CA LEU A 85 6.63 3.38 -11.58
C LEU A 85 5.16 3.53 -11.93
N SER A 86 4.82 3.43 -13.20
CA SER A 86 3.43 3.39 -13.67
C SER A 86 3.05 2.00 -14.15
N VAL A 87 1.76 1.72 -14.11
CA VAL A 87 1.18 0.44 -14.55
C VAL A 87 0.10 0.70 -15.59
N GLU A 88 0.01 -0.16 -16.60
CA GLU A 88 -0.92 -0.11 -17.72
C GLU A 88 -0.77 1.15 -18.60
N GLN A 89 -0.77 2.33 -18.00
CA GLN A 89 -0.64 3.62 -18.68
C GLN A 89 0.35 4.52 -17.93
N LYS A 90 1.06 5.37 -18.65
CA LYS A 90 2.06 6.29 -18.06
C LYS A 90 1.48 7.26 -17.02
N GLU A 91 0.19 7.55 -17.12
CA GLU A 91 -0.55 8.41 -16.19
C GLU A 91 -0.85 7.75 -14.85
N PHE A 92 -0.86 6.40 -14.79
CA PHE A 92 -1.20 5.63 -13.58
C PHE A 92 0.04 5.28 -12.78
N VAL A 93 0.60 6.28 -12.12
CA VAL A 93 1.78 6.11 -11.26
C VAL A 93 1.36 5.46 -9.95
N VAL A 94 1.92 4.30 -9.65
CA VAL A 94 1.57 3.50 -8.46
C VAL A 94 2.56 3.65 -7.32
N GLU A 95 3.78 4.09 -7.62
CA GLU A 95 4.83 4.42 -6.64
C GLU A 95 5.76 5.46 -7.24
N GLY A 96 6.25 6.42 -6.45
CA GLY A 96 7.19 7.41 -6.95
C GLY A 96 7.81 8.28 -5.88
N LEU A 97 8.77 9.09 -6.32
CA LEU A 97 9.52 10.03 -5.49
C LEU A 97 9.73 11.33 -6.26
N ASN A 98 9.46 12.45 -5.63
CA ASN A 98 9.73 13.76 -6.21
C ASN A 98 11.04 14.39 -5.69
N GLU A 99 11.47 15.43 -6.36
CA GLU A 99 12.71 16.15 -6.05
C GLU A 99 12.69 16.88 -4.69
N ALA A 100 11.53 17.08 -4.07
CA ALA A 100 11.40 17.60 -2.72
C ALA A 100 11.56 16.51 -1.64
N GLY A 101 11.69 15.24 -2.04
CA GLY A 101 11.81 14.10 -1.14
C GLY A 101 10.46 13.55 -0.64
N LEU A 102 9.36 13.90 -1.29
CA LEU A 102 8.06 13.27 -1.02
C LEU A 102 7.93 12.00 -1.85
N SER A 103 7.69 10.87 -1.17
CA SER A 103 7.29 9.60 -1.75
C SER A 103 5.78 9.41 -1.64
N ALA A 104 5.19 8.81 -2.67
CA ALA A 104 3.77 8.47 -2.71
C ALA A 104 3.58 7.09 -3.35
N GLY A 105 2.72 6.27 -2.74
CA GLY A 105 2.42 4.93 -3.23
C GLY A 105 0.94 4.58 -3.07
N LEU A 106 0.43 3.80 -4.03
CA LEU A 106 -0.95 3.32 -4.11
C LEU A 106 -0.97 1.82 -3.77
N PHE A 107 -1.96 1.39 -2.98
CA PHE A 107 -2.16 0.00 -2.57
C PHE A 107 -3.62 -0.40 -2.76
N TYR A 108 -3.85 -1.64 -3.19
CA TYR A 108 -5.18 -2.18 -3.38
C TYR A 108 -5.94 -2.29 -2.05
N PHE A 109 -7.21 -1.81 -2.04
CA PHE A 109 -8.00 -1.66 -0.81
C PHE A 109 -9.46 -2.09 -1.00
N PRO A 110 -9.71 -3.33 -1.40
CA PRO A 110 -11.04 -3.82 -1.73
C PRO A 110 -11.94 -3.93 -0.50
N GLY A 111 -13.21 -3.54 -0.69
CA GLY A 111 -14.28 -3.77 0.28
C GLY A 111 -14.33 -2.80 1.47
N TYR A 112 -13.39 -1.87 1.59
CA TYR A 112 -13.33 -0.92 2.70
C TYR A 112 -13.35 0.54 2.25
N GLY A 113 -12.79 0.86 1.08
CA GLY A 113 -12.85 2.21 0.53
C GLY A 113 -14.17 2.50 -0.15
N GLN A 114 -14.58 3.79 -0.12
CA GLN A 114 -15.71 4.29 -0.87
C GLN A 114 -15.43 5.73 -1.29
N TYR A 115 -15.27 5.95 -2.59
CA TYR A 115 -15.06 7.29 -3.15
C TYR A 115 -16.37 8.08 -3.26
N GLU A 116 -16.24 9.39 -3.46
CA GLU A 116 -17.35 10.22 -3.86
C GLU A 116 -17.92 9.81 -5.23
N ALA A 117 -19.21 9.98 -5.41
CA ALA A 117 -19.80 9.85 -6.73
C ALA A 117 -19.32 11.01 -7.62
N TYR A 118 -18.96 10.71 -8.87
CA TYR A 118 -18.58 11.75 -9.82
C TYR A 118 -19.69 12.76 -10.03
N ASN A 119 -19.33 14.05 -10.01
CA ASN A 119 -20.21 15.17 -10.28
C ASN A 119 -19.59 16.06 -11.36
N GLU A 120 -20.24 16.16 -12.52
CA GLU A 120 -19.77 16.94 -13.67
C GLU A 120 -19.51 18.42 -13.30
N ALA A 121 -20.30 19.00 -12.40
CA ALA A 121 -20.12 20.39 -11.94
C ALA A 121 -18.81 20.60 -11.16
N GLN A 122 -18.20 19.53 -10.65
CA GLN A 122 -16.95 19.55 -9.85
C GLN A 122 -15.77 18.92 -10.59
N LYS A 123 -15.90 18.62 -11.87
CA LYS A 123 -14.89 17.89 -12.64
C LYS A 123 -13.51 18.54 -12.61
N GLN A 124 -13.41 19.85 -12.56
CA GLN A 124 -12.13 20.57 -12.51
C GLN A 124 -11.43 20.44 -11.14
N GLN A 125 -12.08 19.91 -10.13
CA GLN A 125 -11.55 19.61 -8.82
C GLN A 125 -11.49 18.09 -8.57
N SER A 126 -11.87 17.29 -9.57
CA SER A 126 -11.89 15.83 -9.47
C SER A 126 -10.59 15.21 -9.99
N VAL A 127 -10.03 14.32 -9.18
CA VAL A 127 -8.87 13.50 -9.52
C VAL A 127 -9.22 12.03 -9.35
N THR A 128 -8.85 11.20 -10.34
CA THR A 128 -9.09 9.77 -10.21
C THR A 128 -8.11 9.11 -9.25
N ASP A 129 -8.57 8.05 -8.62
CA ASP A 129 -7.84 7.20 -7.70
C ASP A 129 -6.46 6.77 -8.24
N LEU A 130 -6.38 6.34 -9.51
CA LEU A 130 -5.13 5.92 -10.14
C LEU A 130 -4.19 7.07 -10.53
N GLN A 131 -4.66 8.33 -10.52
CA GLN A 131 -3.83 9.51 -10.82
C GLN A 131 -3.47 10.34 -9.59
N LEU A 132 -4.00 9.99 -8.41
CA LEU A 132 -3.72 10.74 -7.18
C LEU A 132 -2.24 10.77 -6.84
N VAL A 133 -1.50 9.67 -7.02
CA VAL A 133 -0.05 9.61 -6.79
C VAL A 133 0.69 10.60 -7.69
N SER A 134 0.42 10.60 -8.99
CA SER A 134 1.07 11.51 -9.94
C SER A 134 0.77 12.99 -9.66
N TRP A 135 -0.48 13.30 -9.28
CA TRP A 135 -0.87 14.64 -8.88
C TRP A 135 -0.12 15.10 -7.63
N ILE A 136 -0.09 14.29 -6.58
CA ILE A 136 0.57 14.62 -5.31
C ILE A 136 2.08 14.76 -5.49
N LEU A 137 2.73 13.86 -6.22
CA LEU A 137 4.17 13.97 -6.51
C LEU A 137 4.51 15.25 -7.26
N GLY A 138 3.66 15.65 -8.22
CA GLY A 138 3.85 16.89 -8.95
C GLY A 138 3.56 18.15 -8.14
N SER A 139 2.73 18.10 -7.11
CA SER A 139 2.16 19.30 -6.46
C SER A 139 2.70 19.58 -5.06
N CYS A 140 3.06 18.54 -4.29
CA CYS A 140 3.33 18.61 -2.86
C CYS A 140 4.79 18.32 -2.55
N ALA A 141 5.35 18.99 -1.51
CA ALA A 141 6.69 18.76 -1.02
C ALA A 141 6.73 17.94 0.28
N ASN A 142 5.63 17.86 1.02
CA ASN A 142 5.56 17.22 2.32
C ASN A 142 4.13 16.76 2.64
N VAL A 143 4.02 16.02 3.74
CA VAL A 143 2.77 15.41 4.20
C VAL A 143 1.67 16.44 4.52
N GLU A 144 2.01 17.62 5.07
CA GLU A 144 1.00 18.66 5.34
C GLU A 144 0.38 19.19 4.05
N GLN A 145 1.21 19.45 3.04
CA GLN A 145 0.71 19.88 1.73
C GLN A 145 -0.18 18.80 1.08
N VAL A 146 0.11 17.51 1.30
CA VAL A 146 -0.76 16.41 0.84
C VAL A 146 -2.14 16.53 1.48
N LYS A 147 -2.20 16.68 2.81
CA LYS A 147 -3.49 16.84 3.53
C LYS A 147 -4.29 18.04 3.02
N GLU A 148 -3.62 19.18 2.86
CA GLU A 148 -4.25 20.41 2.36
C GLU A 148 -4.75 20.29 0.91
N ALA A 149 -4.00 19.60 0.06
CA ALA A 149 -4.37 19.39 -1.34
C ALA A 149 -5.57 18.46 -1.45
N VAL A 150 -5.53 17.30 -0.80
CA VAL A 150 -6.61 16.30 -0.83
C VAL A 150 -7.89 16.84 -0.21
N ALA A 151 -7.82 17.66 0.84
CA ALA A 151 -9.00 18.28 1.45
C ALA A 151 -9.78 19.23 0.51
N LYS A 152 -9.18 19.63 -0.61
CA LYS A 152 -9.77 20.55 -1.61
C LYS A 152 -10.15 19.84 -2.91
N ALA A 153 -9.91 18.56 -3.02
CA ALA A 153 -10.14 17.76 -4.21
C ALA A 153 -11.23 16.73 -3.99
N HIS A 154 -11.86 16.31 -5.08
CA HIS A 154 -12.79 15.19 -5.10
C HIS A 154 -12.07 13.97 -5.65
N VAL A 155 -11.80 12.98 -4.81
CA VAL A 155 -11.22 11.71 -5.23
C VAL A 155 -12.34 10.81 -5.74
N ILE A 156 -12.25 10.43 -7.00
CA ILE A 156 -13.28 9.63 -7.70
C ILE A 156 -12.69 8.35 -8.28
N ALA A 157 -13.51 7.33 -8.44
CA ALA A 157 -13.11 6.14 -9.19
C ALA A 157 -13.02 6.47 -10.69
N ILE A 158 -11.96 6.00 -11.36
CA ILE A 158 -11.91 6.03 -12.83
C ILE A 158 -12.92 5.06 -13.43
N ASP A 159 -13.09 3.89 -12.83
CA ASP A 159 -14.15 2.91 -13.11
C ASP A 159 -14.89 2.57 -11.80
N PRO A 160 -16.15 2.98 -11.64
CA PRO A 160 -16.92 2.70 -10.44
C PRO A 160 -17.14 1.21 -10.14
N ARG A 161 -16.84 0.32 -11.11
CA ARG A 161 -16.92 -1.14 -10.93
C ARG A 161 -15.63 -1.74 -10.40
N ALA A 162 -14.53 -0.99 -10.47
CA ALA A 162 -13.23 -1.42 -9.95
C ALA A 162 -13.22 -1.33 -8.42
N SER A 163 -12.33 -2.12 -7.81
CA SER A 163 -12.07 -2.01 -6.38
C SER A 163 -11.31 -0.73 -6.06
N THR A 164 -11.46 -0.28 -4.82
CA THR A 164 -10.78 0.92 -4.32
C THR A 164 -9.31 0.67 -4.03
N VAL A 165 -8.57 1.76 -3.86
CA VAL A 165 -7.19 1.79 -3.40
C VAL A 165 -7.06 2.73 -2.21
N HIS A 166 -5.98 2.62 -1.44
CA HIS A 166 -5.54 3.56 -0.44
C HIS A 166 -4.08 3.95 -0.66
N TRP A 167 -3.58 4.97 0.01
CA TRP A 167 -2.30 5.56 -0.33
C TRP A 167 -1.41 5.75 0.89
N ARG A 168 -0.10 5.59 0.69
CA ARG A 168 0.94 5.97 1.63
C ARG A 168 1.69 7.18 1.08
N PHE A 169 1.93 8.17 1.94
CA PHE A 169 2.81 9.30 1.66
C PHE A 169 3.87 9.39 2.74
N ALA A 170 5.12 9.64 2.32
CA ALA A 170 6.26 9.81 3.23
C ALA A 170 7.11 10.97 2.75
N ASP A 171 7.53 11.88 3.63
CA ASP A 171 8.37 13.01 3.28
C ASP A 171 9.80 12.89 3.84
N ALA A 172 10.68 13.81 3.41
CA ALA A 172 12.09 13.82 3.79
C ALA A 172 12.32 13.98 5.31
N SER A 173 11.36 14.50 6.07
CA SER A 173 11.44 14.56 7.53
C SER A 173 11.32 13.18 8.19
N GLY A 174 10.81 12.20 7.44
CA GLY A 174 10.48 10.86 7.91
C GLY A 174 9.03 10.73 8.41
N ARG A 175 8.24 11.79 8.32
CA ARG A 175 6.81 11.72 8.62
C ARG A 175 6.07 10.96 7.51
N GLN A 176 5.14 10.12 7.92
CA GLN A 176 4.35 9.30 7.01
C GLN A 176 2.89 9.31 7.39
N ILE A 177 2.04 9.28 6.37
CA ILE A 177 0.59 9.11 6.55
C ILE A 177 0.04 8.04 5.60
N VAL A 178 -1.09 7.47 6.00
CA VAL A 178 -1.98 6.70 5.14
C VAL A 178 -3.23 7.53 4.87
N LEU A 179 -3.69 7.53 3.63
CA LEU A 179 -4.96 8.10 3.20
C LEU A 179 -5.89 6.98 2.79
N GLU A 180 -7.05 6.93 3.39
CA GLU A 180 -8.19 6.08 3.01
C GLU A 180 -9.38 6.98 2.71
N ILE A 181 -10.14 6.67 1.67
CA ILE A 181 -11.41 7.38 1.39
C ILE A 181 -12.54 6.49 1.90
N ILE A 182 -13.20 6.92 2.96
CA ILE A 182 -14.27 6.19 3.64
C ILE A 182 -15.55 7.03 3.61
N ASP A 183 -16.63 6.46 3.11
CA ASP A 183 -17.90 7.17 2.94
C ASP A 183 -17.76 8.52 2.19
N GLY A 184 -16.93 8.52 1.13
CA GLY A 184 -16.63 9.69 0.31
C GLY A 184 -15.71 10.72 0.98
N LYS A 185 -15.15 10.45 2.17
CA LYS A 185 -14.35 11.41 2.92
C LYS A 185 -12.89 10.94 3.07
N PRO A 186 -11.93 11.86 2.94
CA PRO A 186 -10.53 11.56 3.19
C PRO A 186 -10.28 11.35 4.69
N CYS A 187 -9.80 10.16 5.06
CA CYS A 187 -9.36 9.80 6.39
C CYS A 187 -7.84 9.67 6.39
N PHE A 188 -7.16 10.47 7.20
CA PHE A 188 -5.71 10.47 7.31
C PHE A 188 -5.26 9.84 8.62
N TYR A 189 -4.34 8.90 8.54
CA TYR A 189 -3.73 8.22 9.68
C TYR A 189 -2.23 8.49 9.71
N GLU A 190 -1.69 8.90 10.87
CA GLU A 190 -0.24 9.00 11.05
C GLU A 190 0.37 7.59 11.08
N ASN A 191 1.23 7.31 10.10
CA ASN A 191 1.89 6.01 9.98
C ASN A 191 3.29 6.03 10.62
N LYS A 192 3.34 6.01 11.94
CA LYS A 192 4.61 6.00 12.69
C LYS A 192 5.39 4.69 12.53
N LEU A 193 4.70 3.63 12.15
CA LEU A 193 5.32 2.33 11.92
C LEU A 193 6.01 2.24 10.54
N GLY A 194 5.46 2.92 9.51
CA GLY A 194 6.01 2.90 8.17
C GLY A 194 5.65 1.66 7.34
N VAL A 195 4.66 0.88 7.77
CA VAL A 195 4.16 -0.31 7.08
C VAL A 195 2.78 -0.04 6.50
N LEU A 196 2.51 -0.56 5.32
CA LEU A 196 1.17 -0.62 4.74
C LEU A 196 1.03 -1.89 3.89
N THR A 197 -0.13 -2.54 3.96
CA THR A 197 -0.49 -3.65 3.08
C THR A 197 -1.80 -3.33 2.33
N ASN A 198 -2.82 -4.15 2.48
CA ASN A 198 -4.11 -3.99 1.84
C ASN A 198 -5.22 -3.94 2.90
N SER A 199 -6.43 -4.41 2.53
CA SER A 199 -7.56 -4.53 3.47
C SER A 199 -7.27 -5.48 4.65
N PRO A 200 -7.85 -5.25 5.82
CA PRO A 200 -8.73 -4.14 6.20
C PRO A 200 -8.00 -2.82 6.42
N GLY A 201 -8.73 -1.76 6.85
CA GLY A 201 -8.19 -0.42 7.02
C GLY A 201 -6.99 -0.32 7.98
N PHE A 202 -6.19 0.71 7.82
CA PHE A 202 -4.92 0.90 8.53
C PHE A 202 -5.08 0.88 10.06
N GLU A 203 -6.11 1.54 10.59
CA GLU A 203 -6.36 1.58 12.03
C GLU A 203 -6.66 0.19 12.62
N TRP A 204 -7.40 -0.64 11.87
CA TRP A 204 -7.61 -2.03 12.24
C TRP A 204 -6.31 -2.84 12.23
N GLN A 205 -5.46 -2.65 11.21
CA GLN A 205 -4.16 -3.32 11.12
C GLN A 205 -3.28 -2.99 12.34
N MET A 206 -3.24 -1.71 12.73
CA MET A 206 -2.51 -1.25 13.92
C MET A 206 -3.08 -1.86 15.21
N THR A 207 -4.40 -1.97 15.32
CA THR A 207 -5.06 -2.60 16.46
C THR A 207 -4.73 -4.09 16.54
N ASN A 208 -4.72 -4.78 15.39
CA ASN A 208 -4.40 -6.21 15.31
C ASN A 208 -2.97 -6.54 15.80
N LEU A 209 -2.02 -5.62 15.69
CA LEU A 209 -0.65 -5.83 16.20
C LEU A 209 -0.62 -6.15 17.69
N ASN A 210 -1.60 -5.70 18.49
CA ASN A 210 -1.67 -6.00 19.92
C ASN A 210 -1.78 -7.50 20.22
N ASN A 211 -2.31 -8.29 19.27
CA ASN A 211 -2.36 -9.75 19.41
C ASN A 211 -0.97 -10.41 19.38
N TYR A 212 0.04 -9.69 18.94
CA TYR A 212 1.40 -10.19 18.71
C TYR A 212 2.44 -9.53 19.63
N VAL A 213 2.01 -8.88 20.71
CA VAL A 213 2.88 -8.20 21.67
C VAL A 213 3.94 -9.13 22.31
N ASN A 214 3.72 -10.44 22.27
CA ASN A 214 4.65 -11.46 22.76
C ASN A 214 5.82 -11.73 21.82
N LEU A 215 5.77 -11.29 20.56
CA LEU A 215 6.85 -11.52 19.60
C LEU A 215 8.02 -10.55 19.84
N TYR A 216 9.23 -11.09 19.69
CA TYR A 216 10.48 -10.32 19.83
C TYR A 216 11.63 -10.95 19.03
N ALA A 217 12.64 -10.15 18.71
CA ALA A 217 13.83 -10.66 18.02
C ALA A 217 14.69 -11.49 18.98
N GLY A 218 15.21 -12.61 18.51
CA GLY A 218 16.15 -13.44 19.26
C GLY A 218 15.59 -14.79 19.67
N THR A 219 16.14 -15.33 20.74
CA THR A 219 15.88 -16.69 21.23
C THR A 219 15.08 -16.64 22.54
N ALA A 220 14.00 -17.43 22.60
CA ALA A 220 13.22 -17.56 23.82
C ALA A 220 14.03 -18.21 24.95
N GLU A 221 13.87 -17.65 26.14
CA GLU A 221 14.53 -18.18 27.33
C GLU A 221 14.04 -19.59 27.70
N THR A 222 14.94 -20.37 28.24
CA THR A 222 14.63 -21.69 28.83
C THR A 222 13.67 -21.51 30.01
N LYS A 223 12.61 -22.31 30.04
CA LYS A 223 11.59 -22.31 31.09
C LYS A 223 11.57 -23.64 31.86
N LYS A 224 11.24 -23.57 33.13
CA LYS A 224 11.01 -24.74 33.97
C LYS A 224 9.51 -24.89 34.24
N MET A 225 8.98 -26.11 34.03
CA MET A 225 7.59 -26.46 34.28
C MET A 225 7.61 -27.69 35.22
N GLY A 226 7.46 -27.44 36.51
CA GLY A 226 7.72 -28.48 37.50
C GLY A 226 9.18 -28.94 37.42
N ASP A 227 9.40 -30.24 37.21
CA ASP A 227 10.72 -30.85 37.06
C ASP A 227 11.19 -30.94 35.60
N VAL A 228 10.38 -30.48 34.66
CA VAL A 228 10.72 -30.51 33.22
C VAL A 228 11.30 -29.18 32.78
N GLN A 229 12.45 -29.22 32.13
CA GLN A 229 13.07 -28.06 31.49
C GLN A 229 12.69 -28.03 30.02
N ILE A 230 12.21 -26.86 29.57
CA ILE A 230 11.85 -26.61 28.16
C ILE A 230 12.79 -25.54 27.63
N ALA A 231 13.44 -25.83 26.49
CA ALA A 231 14.35 -24.95 25.80
C ALA A 231 13.94 -24.78 24.33
N SER A 232 14.31 -23.64 23.71
CA SER A 232 14.07 -23.38 22.29
C SER A 232 14.95 -24.28 21.40
N PHE A 233 14.46 -24.61 20.19
CA PHE A 233 15.20 -25.39 19.20
C PHE A 233 16.20 -24.57 18.36
N GLY A 234 16.47 -23.34 18.71
CA GLY A 234 17.45 -22.51 17.99
C GLY A 234 17.13 -21.02 18.02
N ALA A 235 17.92 -20.26 17.24
CA ALA A 235 17.74 -18.83 17.09
C ALA A 235 16.41 -18.50 16.38
N GLY A 236 15.86 -17.32 16.70
CA GLY A 236 14.62 -16.83 16.10
C GLY A 236 13.34 -17.34 16.76
N SER A 237 13.42 -18.14 17.81
CA SER A 237 12.25 -18.66 18.54
C SER A 237 11.39 -17.58 19.22
N GLY A 238 11.91 -16.35 19.36
CA GLY A 238 11.11 -15.20 19.80
C GLY A 238 10.01 -14.81 18.80
N PHE A 239 10.11 -15.24 17.53
CA PHE A 239 9.06 -15.06 16.52
C PHE A 239 8.13 -16.28 16.37
N LEU A 240 8.18 -17.24 17.29
CA LEU A 240 7.25 -18.35 17.25
C LEU A 240 5.82 -17.86 17.45
N GLY A 241 4.95 -18.15 16.46
CA GLY A 241 3.58 -17.65 16.39
C GLY A 241 3.38 -16.43 15.50
N ILE A 242 4.44 -15.92 14.84
CA ILE A 242 4.26 -14.94 13.76
C ILE A 242 3.41 -15.56 12.63
N PRO A 243 2.39 -14.85 12.10
CA PRO A 243 1.51 -15.45 11.10
C PRO A 243 2.25 -15.67 9.77
N GLY A 244 2.14 -16.86 9.20
CA GLY A 244 2.88 -17.27 8.00
C GLY A 244 2.10 -17.22 6.69
N ASP A 245 0.77 -17.01 6.74
CA ASP A 245 -0.06 -16.95 5.55
C ASP A 245 0.13 -15.64 4.77
N VAL A 246 -0.41 -15.59 3.55
CA VAL A 246 -0.20 -14.47 2.61
C VAL A 246 -1.28 -13.38 2.70
N THR A 247 -2.23 -13.49 3.61
CA THR A 247 -3.28 -12.47 3.77
C THR A 247 -2.69 -11.11 4.17
N PRO A 248 -3.34 -9.98 3.81
CA PRO A 248 -2.84 -8.65 4.15
C PRO A 248 -2.57 -8.45 5.65
N PRO A 249 -3.45 -8.89 6.60
CA PRO A 249 -3.15 -8.79 8.02
C PRO A 249 -1.89 -9.54 8.47
N SER A 250 -1.69 -10.73 7.95
CA SER A 250 -0.51 -11.54 8.27
C SER A 250 0.78 -10.94 7.68
N ARG A 251 0.71 -10.41 6.47
CA ARG A 251 1.82 -9.68 5.85
C ARG A 251 2.14 -8.39 6.60
N PHE A 252 1.11 -7.66 7.06
CA PHE A 252 1.29 -6.45 7.88
C PHE A 252 2.07 -6.76 9.17
N VAL A 253 1.68 -7.81 9.90
CA VAL A 253 2.36 -8.24 11.12
C VAL A 253 3.82 -8.60 10.83
N ARG A 254 4.10 -9.46 9.82
CA ARG A 254 5.48 -9.82 9.48
C ARG A 254 6.31 -8.61 9.09
N ALA A 255 5.78 -7.72 8.23
CA ALA A 255 6.46 -6.52 7.80
C ALA A 255 6.80 -5.60 8.99
N ALA A 256 5.85 -5.42 9.92
CA ALA A 256 6.05 -4.63 11.12
C ALA A 256 7.20 -5.17 12.00
N PHE A 257 7.19 -6.47 12.28
CA PHE A 257 8.22 -7.08 13.12
C PHE A 257 9.58 -7.15 12.43
N TYR A 258 9.65 -7.55 11.16
CA TYR A 258 10.91 -7.62 10.43
C TYR A 258 11.55 -6.24 10.27
N GLN A 259 10.76 -5.22 9.97
CA GLN A 259 11.25 -3.85 9.89
C GLN A 259 11.73 -3.33 11.25
N ALA A 260 10.91 -3.50 12.31
CA ALA A 260 11.21 -2.96 13.64
C ALA A 260 12.43 -3.62 14.29
N THR A 261 12.75 -4.87 13.93
CA THR A 261 13.89 -5.61 14.48
C THR A 261 15.11 -5.60 13.56
N ALA A 262 14.99 -5.01 12.37
CA ALA A 262 16.10 -4.86 11.45
C ALA A 262 17.21 -3.99 12.05
N PRO A 263 18.50 -4.41 11.97
CA PRO A 263 19.60 -3.59 12.47
C PRO A 263 19.69 -2.29 11.67
N LEU A 264 19.94 -1.19 12.38
CA LEU A 264 20.13 0.12 11.77
C LEU A 264 21.41 0.14 10.94
N GLN A 265 21.26 0.34 9.64
CA GLN A 265 22.36 0.35 8.68
C GLN A 265 23.14 1.67 8.70
N GLU A 266 24.43 1.65 8.39
CA GLU A 266 25.27 2.85 8.35
C GLU A 266 24.90 3.77 7.17
N LYS A 267 24.62 3.19 6.00
CA LYS A 267 24.44 3.90 4.72
C LYS A 267 23.14 3.50 4.03
N ALA A 268 22.70 4.40 3.15
CA ALA A 268 21.53 4.19 2.29
C ALA A 268 21.58 2.87 1.51
N GLU A 269 22.71 2.55 0.88
CA GLU A 269 22.85 1.35 0.05
C GLU A 269 22.69 0.06 0.87
N ASP A 270 23.16 0.05 2.11
CA ASP A 270 23.00 -1.10 3.01
C ASP A 270 21.54 -1.26 3.43
N ALA A 271 20.85 -0.14 3.71
CA ALA A 271 19.42 -0.14 4.02
C ALA A 271 18.58 -0.56 2.82
N VAL A 272 18.96 -0.20 1.60
CA VAL A 272 18.31 -0.69 0.37
C VAL A 272 18.47 -2.21 0.27
N ARG A 273 19.67 -2.77 0.44
CA ARG A 273 19.87 -4.24 0.43
C ARG A 273 19.04 -4.93 1.51
N GLN A 274 18.99 -4.35 2.71
CA GLN A 274 18.18 -4.87 3.81
C GLN A 274 16.67 -4.84 3.49
N SER A 275 16.19 -3.80 2.79
CA SER A 275 14.79 -3.74 2.37
C SER A 275 14.41 -4.89 1.44
N PHE A 276 15.28 -5.26 0.50
CA PHE A 276 15.08 -6.45 -0.35
C PHE A 276 15.03 -7.75 0.48
N GLN A 277 15.92 -7.90 1.47
CA GLN A 277 15.93 -9.10 2.33
C GLN A 277 14.62 -9.23 3.14
N ILE A 278 14.05 -8.09 3.59
CA ILE A 278 12.75 -8.10 4.25
C ILE A 278 11.65 -8.41 3.25
N LEU A 279 11.64 -7.75 2.09
CA LEU A 279 10.58 -7.88 1.09
C LEU A 279 10.53 -9.27 0.45
N ASN A 280 11.67 -9.97 0.32
CA ASN A 280 11.69 -11.36 -0.18
C ASN A 280 10.86 -12.35 0.68
N ASN A 281 10.50 -11.97 1.93
CA ASN A 281 9.57 -12.77 2.75
C ASN A 281 8.11 -12.62 2.32
N PHE A 282 7.83 -11.77 1.34
CA PHE A 282 6.50 -11.53 0.78
C PHE A 282 6.38 -11.98 -0.67
N ASP A 283 7.39 -12.69 -1.20
CA ASP A 283 7.28 -13.39 -2.48
C ASP A 283 6.22 -14.48 -2.37
N ILE A 284 5.18 -14.39 -3.18
CA ILE A 284 4.03 -15.30 -3.13
C ILE A 284 4.25 -16.41 -4.16
N PRO A 285 4.32 -17.68 -3.74
CA PRO A 285 4.45 -18.79 -4.67
C PRO A 285 3.25 -18.89 -5.62
N ILE A 286 3.50 -19.20 -6.89
CA ILE A 286 2.46 -19.45 -7.89
C ILE A 286 1.50 -20.53 -7.36
N GLY A 287 0.20 -20.27 -7.46
CA GLY A 287 -0.86 -21.16 -7.00
C GLY A 287 -1.31 -20.96 -5.55
N VAL A 288 -0.73 -19.99 -4.82
CA VAL A 288 -1.18 -19.64 -3.46
C VAL A 288 -2.31 -18.60 -3.49
N GLU A 289 -2.19 -17.60 -4.34
CA GLU A 289 -3.21 -16.53 -4.53
C GLU A 289 -3.86 -16.57 -5.92
N PHE A 290 -3.25 -17.26 -6.90
CA PHE A 290 -3.65 -17.23 -8.31
C PHE A 290 -3.86 -18.63 -8.86
#